data_6f74a6bb5faf8ab0c93f8f17180bc95d
#
_entry.id   6f74a6bb5faf8ab0c93f8f17180bc95d
#
_cell.length_a   1.000
_cell.length_b   1.000
_cell.length_c   1.000
_cell.angle_alpha   90.00
_cell.angle_beta   90.00
_cell.angle_gamma   90.00
#
_symmetry.space_group_name_H-M   'P 1'
#
loop_
_entity.id
_entity.type
_entity.pdbx_description
1 polymer ?
#
loop_
_entity_poly.entity_id
_entity_poly.type
_entity_poly.pdbx_seq_one_letter_code
_entity_poly.pdbx_strand_id
1 'polypeptide(L)'
;EVMKLTNSKDETNQRVREIASECRLNVEHLRRFPHAFSGGQRQRISIARALVANPSFMVADECVAALDVSIQADILNLLKSLQQQRGLTFLFISHDLTVVEYLSDRIAVIYLGKIMEIGPTREICGAPKHPYTEALLSAVPNPDPHAVSKRIVLKGDIPNPIEPPS
;
A
#
# COMPACT_ATOMS: atom_id res chain seq x y z
N GLU A 1 -19.82 12.19 -1.97
CA GLU A 1 -20.05 10.81 -2.48
C GLU A 1 -21.06 10.04 -1.64
N VAL A 2 -20.98 10.07 -0.28
CA VAL A 2 -21.96 9.40 0.58
C VAL A 2 -23.39 9.85 0.29
N MET A 3 -23.62 11.14 0.02
CA MET A 3 -24.95 11.69 -0.31
C MET A 3 -25.58 11.10 -1.58
N LYS A 4 -24.79 10.48 -2.46
CA LYS A 4 -25.29 9.77 -3.65
C LYS A 4 -25.72 8.33 -3.36
N LEU A 5 -25.30 7.78 -2.22
CA LEU A 5 -25.52 6.40 -1.79
C LEU A 5 -26.66 6.28 -0.76
N THR A 6 -27.08 7.40 -0.17
CA THR A 6 -28.14 7.43 0.85
C THR A 6 -29.23 8.44 0.48
N ASN A 7 -30.46 8.14 0.81
CA ASN A 7 -31.61 9.01 0.55
C ASN A 7 -31.90 9.99 1.70
N SER A 8 -31.17 9.88 2.83
CA SER A 8 -31.39 10.66 4.05
C SER A 8 -30.08 11.32 4.49
N LYS A 9 -30.21 12.57 4.98
CA LYS A 9 -29.09 13.33 5.56
C LYS A 9 -28.58 12.67 6.84
N ASP A 10 -29.47 12.06 7.61
CA ASP A 10 -29.09 11.41 8.87
C ASP A 10 -28.31 10.10 8.61
N GLU A 11 -28.75 9.30 7.65
CA GLU A 11 -28.01 8.11 7.20
C GLU A 11 -26.62 8.50 6.68
N THR A 12 -26.54 9.57 5.90
CA THR A 12 -25.27 10.11 5.41
C THR A 12 -24.34 10.47 6.56
N ASN A 13 -24.82 11.21 7.55
CA ASN A 13 -24.03 11.62 8.71
C ASN A 13 -23.60 10.42 9.57
N GLN A 14 -24.48 9.44 9.75
CA GLN A 14 -24.15 8.21 10.45
C GLN A 14 -23.03 7.45 9.73
N ARG A 15 -23.17 7.25 8.43
CA ARG A 15 -22.18 6.55 7.61
C ARG A 15 -20.80 7.24 7.62
N VAL A 16 -20.78 8.58 7.55
CA VAL A 16 -19.53 9.35 7.65
C VAL A 16 -18.86 9.12 9.00
N ARG A 17 -19.62 9.11 10.11
CA ARG A 17 -19.09 8.88 11.46
C ARG A 17 -18.51 7.46 11.61
N GLU A 18 -19.22 6.46 11.11
CA GLU A 18 -18.78 5.06 11.14
C GLU A 18 -17.45 4.91 10.41
N ILE A 19 -17.35 5.35 9.14
CA ILE A 19 -16.14 5.26 8.35
C ILE A 19 -14.99 6.09 8.94
N ALA A 20 -15.29 7.28 9.46
CA ALA A 20 -14.28 8.10 10.12
C ALA A 20 -13.70 7.37 11.34
N SER A 21 -14.55 6.74 12.15
CA SER A 21 -14.13 5.96 13.33
C SER A 21 -13.26 4.77 12.91
N GLU A 22 -13.66 3.99 11.89
CA GLU A 22 -12.89 2.87 11.35
C GLU A 22 -11.49 3.31 10.85
N CYS A 23 -11.43 4.50 10.22
CA CYS A 23 -10.17 5.09 9.77
C CYS A 23 -9.41 5.83 10.89
N ARG A 24 -9.86 5.74 12.13
CA ARG A 24 -9.27 6.41 13.31
C ARG A 24 -9.15 7.93 13.10
N LEU A 25 -10.16 8.54 12.48
CA LEU A 25 -10.28 9.97 12.29
C LEU A 25 -11.18 10.58 13.37
N ASN A 26 -10.80 11.75 13.89
CA ASN A 26 -11.71 12.52 14.72
C ASN A 26 -12.76 13.20 13.84
N VAL A 27 -14.03 12.86 14.05
CA VAL A 27 -15.19 13.39 13.29
C VAL A 27 -15.28 14.92 13.37
N GLU A 28 -14.93 15.52 14.51
CA GLU A 28 -14.95 16.97 14.70
C GLU A 28 -13.97 17.70 13.77
N HIS A 29 -12.89 17.02 13.38
CA HIS A 29 -11.88 17.57 12.48
C HIS A 29 -12.30 17.55 11.01
N LEU A 30 -13.31 16.78 10.60
CA LEU A 30 -13.73 16.64 9.20
C LEU A 30 -14.22 17.95 8.55
N ARG A 31 -14.50 18.98 9.36
CA ARG A 31 -14.88 20.33 8.88
C ARG A 31 -13.67 21.25 8.64
N ARG A 32 -12.44 20.79 8.92
CA ARG A 32 -11.22 21.58 8.71
C ARG A 32 -10.83 21.59 7.24
N PHE A 33 -10.07 22.61 6.85
CA PHE A 33 -9.49 22.69 5.52
C PHE A 33 -8.38 21.63 5.34
N PRO A 34 -8.16 21.14 4.09
CA PRO A 34 -7.17 20.09 3.82
C PRO A 34 -5.75 20.39 4.31
N HIS A 35 -5.34 21.66 4.29
CA HIS A 35 -4.01 22.08 4.76
C HIS A 35 -3.83 21.98 6.28
N ALA A 36 -4.92 21.89 7.04
CA ALA A 36 -4.88 21.74 8.50
C ALA A 36 -4.69 20.29 8.97
N PHE A 37 -4.57 19.34 8.04
CA PHE A 37 -4.34 17.93 8.34
C PHE A 37 -2.88 17.54 8.11
N SER A 38 -2.34 16.68 9.00
CA SER A 38 -1.05 16.03 8.79
C SER A 38 -1.08 15.07 7.58
N GLY A 39 0.09 14.66 7.08
CA GLY A 39 0.21 13.68 6.00
C GLY A 39 -0.57 12.39 6.28
N GLY A 40 -0.38 11.81 7.45
CA GLY A 40 -1.09 10.60 7.88
C GLY A 40 -2.61 10.79 8.02
N GLN A 41 -3.07 11.96 8.48
CA GLN A 41 -4.50 12.26 8.53
C GLN A 41 -5.10 12.39 7.13
N ARG A 42 -4.40 13.05 6.20
CA ARG A 42 -4.84 13.11 4.79
C ARG A 42 -4.92 11.72 4.17
N GLN A 43 -3.97 10.84 4.47
CA GLN A 43 -3.99 9.46 3.98
C GLN A 43 -5.20 8.68 4.55
N ARG A 44 -5.49 8.81 5.85
CA ARG A 44 -6.69 8.21 6.46
C ARG A 44 -7.98 8.72 5.83
N ILE A 45 -8.05 10.01 5.49
CA ILE A 45 -9.19 10.58 4.76
C ILE A 45 -9.32 9.98 3.36
N SER A 46 -8.21 9.77 2.66
CA SER A 46 -8.22 9.13 1.33
C SER A 46 -8.73 7.69 1.40
N ILE A 47 -8.29 6.92 2.40
CA ILE A 47 -8.79 5.56 2.68
C ILE A 47 -10.30 5.61 2.99
N ALA A 48 -10.73 6.52 3.88
CA ALA A 48 -12.14 6.68 4.22
C ALA A 48 -13.00 6.99 3.00
N ARG A 49 -12.53 7.84 2.08
CA ARG A 49 -13.23 8.15 0.83
C ARG A 49 -13.42 6.93 -0.06
N ALA A 50 -12.43 6.06 -0.14
CA ALA A 50 -12.55 4.81 -0.91
C ALA A 50 -13.55 3.85 -0.24
N LEU A 51 -13.57 3.77 1.09
CA LEU A 51 -14.48 2.91 1.85
C LEU A 51 -15.96 3.33 1.79
N VAL A 52 -16.24 4.60 1.49
CA VAL A 52 -17.63 5.10 1.36
C VAL A 52 -18.46 4.28 0.37
N ALA A 53 -17.84 3.86 -0.73
CA ALA A 53 -18.47 3.05 -1.78
C ALA A 53 -18.75 1.60 -1.35
N ASN A 54 -18.38 1.20 -0.13
CA ASN A 54 -18.44 -0.17 0.38
C ASN A 54 -17.86 -1.20 -0.61
N PRO A 55 -16.61 -1.02 -1.05
CA PRO A 55 -16.00 -1.88 -2.05
C PRO A 55 -15.66 -3.25 -1.47
N SER A 56 -15.61 -4.28 -2.33
CA SER A 56 -14.98 -5.57 -2.02
C SER A 56 -13.50 -5.61 -2.42
N PHE A 57 -13.08 -4.70 -3.31
CA PHE A 57 -11.72 -4.60 -3.84
C PHE A 57 -11.24 -3.15 -3.84
N MET A 58 -10.00 -2.93 -3.40
CA MET A 58 -9.37 -1.61 -3.37
C MET A 58 -7.98 -1.64 -3.99
N VAL A 59 -7.64 -0.58 -4.73
CA VAL A 59 -6.27 -0.34 -5.21
C VAL A 59 -5.61 0.69 -4.32
N ALA A 60 -4.44 0.34 -3.78
CA ALA A 60 -3.61 1.19 -2.95
C ALA A 60 -2.27 1.41 -3.67
N ASP A 61 -2.19 2.50 -4.44
CA ASP A 61 -1.02 2.85 -5.23
C ASP A 61 -0.18 3.87 -4.48
N GLU A 62 1.07 3.47 -4.14
CA GLU A 62 2.07 4.28 -3.41
C GLU A 62 1.51 4.99 -2.16
N CYS A 63 0.52 4.41 -1.52
CA CYS A 63 -0.31 5.08 -0.51
C CYS A 63 0.44 5.42 0.79
N VAL A 64 1.68 4.95 0.98
CA VAL A 64 2.50 5.22 2.18
C VAL A 64 3.87 5.81 1.86
N ALA A 65 4.23 5.99 0.59
CA ALA A 65 5.57 6.38 0.14
C ALA A 65 6.04 7.76 0.66
N ALA A 66 5.12 8.69 0.89
CA ALA A 66 5.43 10.05 1.32
C ALA A 66 5.24 10.28 2.83
N LEU A 67 5.23 9.20 3.63
CA LEU A 67 4.99 9.26 5.08
C LEU A 67 6.25 8.86 5.86
N ASP A 68 6.39 9.43 7.06
CA ASP A 68 7.41 8.99 8.02
C ASP A 68 7.18 7.52 8.40
N VAL A 69 8.25 6.82 8.77
CA VAL A 69 8.23 5.38 9.10
C VAL A 69 7.17 5.02 10.15
N SER A 70 7.02 5.82 11.20
CA SER A 70 6.02 5.58 12.25
C SER A 70 4.59 5.73 11.73
N ILE A 71 4.33 6.77 10.95
CA ILE A 71 3.01 7.03 10.34
C ILE A 71 2.71 5.97 9.26
N GLN A 72 3.71 5.56 8.48
CA GLN A 72 3.61 4.47 7.53
C GLN A 72 3.16 3.17 8.20
N ALA A 73 3.82 2.77 9.30
CA ALA A 73 3.44 1.59 10.08
C ALA A 73 1.99 1.66 10.59
N ASP A 74 1.56 2.84 11.06
CA ASP A 74 0.18 3.07 11.50
C ASP A 74 -0.86 2.91 10.38
N ILE A 75 -0.53 3.37 9.16
CA ILE A 75 -1.42 3.23 8.00
C ILE A 75 -1.46 1.77 7.52
N LEU A 76 -0.34 1.06 7.50
CA LEU A 76 -0.29 -0.36 7.15
C LEU A 76 -1.12 -1.21 8.12
N ASN A 77 -1.00 -0.95 9.42
CA ASN A 77 -1.82 -1.61 10.44
C ASN A 77 -3.31 -1.30 10.28
N LEU A 78 -3.65 -0.07 9.89
CA LEU A 78 -5.03 0.30 9.57
C LEU A 78 -5.56 -0.50 8.37
N LEU A 79 -4.80 -0.56 7.26
CA LEU A 79 -5.20 -1.31 6.07
C LEU A 79 -5.40 -2.79 6.37
N LYS A 80 -4.51 -3.41 7.15
CA LYS A 80 -4.62 -4.81 7.58
C LYS A 80 -5.85 -5.06 8.46
N SER A 81 -6.14 -4.13 9.37
CA SER A 81 -7.35 -4.18 10.20
C SER A 81 -8.63 -4.09 9.35
N LEU A 82 -8.67 -3.15 8.38
CA LEU A 82 -9.80 -2.99 7.47
C LEU A 82 -9.99 -4.22 6.56
N GLN A 83 -8.89 -4.82 6.08
CA GLN A 83 -8.93 -6.06 5.32
C GLN A 83 -9.64 -7.16 6.10
N GLN A 84 -9.23 -7.38 7.35
CA GLN A 84 -9.81 -8.41 8.21
C GLN A 84 -11.28 -8.14 8.58
N GLN A 85 -11.59 -6.90 8.96
CA GLN A 85 -12.92 -6.53 9.45
C GLN A 85 -13.98 -6.51 8.34
N ARG A 86 -13.59 -6.12 7.13
CA ARG A 86 -14.51 -5.96 6.00
C ARG A 86 -14.39 -7.03 4.91
N GLY A 87 -13.44 -7.96 5.05
CA GLY A 87 -13.16 -8.96 4.01
C GLY A 87 -12.68 -8.35 2.70
N LEU A 88 -11.92 -7.23 2.77
CA LEU A 88 -11.44 -6.51 1.60
C LEU A 88 -10.32 -7.26 0.89
N THR A 89 -10.35 -7.22 -0.43
CA THR A 89 -9.21 -7.59 -1.26
C THR A 89 -8.46 -6.33 -1.67
N PHE A 90 -7.12 -6.31 -1.52
CA PHE A 90 -6.27 -5.20 -1.93
C PHE A 90 -5.39 -5.57 -3.12
N LEU A 91 -5.26 -4.64 -4.07
CA LEU A 91 -4.11 -4.55 -4.94
C LEU A 91 -3.21 -3.43 -4.38
N PHE A 92 -2.10 -3.83 -3.76
CA PHE A 92 -1.15 -2.90 -3.17
C PHE A 92 0.05 -2.71 -4.11
N ILE A 93 0.33 -1.48 -4.51
CA ILE A 93 1.45 -1.13 -5.38
C ILE A 93 2.45 -0.32 -4.56
N SER A 94 3.70 -0.75 -4.52
CA SER A 94 4.78 -0.07 -3.81
C SER A 94 6.13 -0.46 -4.39
N HIS A 95 7.11 0.43 -4.26
CA HIS A 95 8.52 0.14 -4.51
C HIS A 95 9.27 -0.33 -3.25
N ASP A 96 8.64 -0.27 -2.08
CA ASP A 96 9.22 -0.74 -0.82
C ASP A 96 8.84 -2.21 -0.58
N LEU A 97 9.82 -3.10 -0.78
CA LEU A 97 9.64 -4.55 -0.63
C LEU A 97 9.28 -4.95 0.81
N THR A 98 9.79 -4.24 1.81
CA THR A 98 9.49 -4.52 3.23
C THR A 98 8.01 -4.32 3.52
N VAL A 99 7.43 -3.25 2.94
CA VAL A 99 6.01 -2.95 3.05
C VAL A 99 5.16 -4.00 2.33
N VAL A 100 5.58 -4.37 1.10
CA VAL A 100 4.87 -5.38 0.30
C VAL A 100 4.90 -6.74 1.01
N GLU A 101 6.04 -7.15 1.54
CA GLU A 101 6.19 -8.40 2.30
C GLU A 101 5.29 -8.44 3.54
N TYR A 102 5.18 -7.32 4.26
CA TYR A 102 4.37 -7.22 5.46
C TYR A 102 2.86 -7.34 5.19
N LEU A 103 2.37 -6.76 4.08
CA LEU A 103 0.94 -6.60 3.83
C LEU A 103 0.36 -7.68 2.92
N SER A 104 1.15 -8.22 1.97
CA SER A 104 0.64 -9.00 0.85
C SER A 104 0.74 -10.51 1.06
N ASP A 105 -0.28 -11.25 0.65
CA ASP A 105 -0.27 -12.72 0.61
C ASP A 105 0.47 -13.23 -0.64
N ARG A 106 0.39 -12.47 -1.74
CA ARG A 106 1.04 -12.76 -3.02
C ARG A 106 1.71 -11.51 -3.57
N ILE A 107 2.82 -11.70 -4.26
CA ILE A 107 3.60 -10.64 -4.90
C ILE A 107 3.69 -10.90 -6.39
N ALA A 108 3.55 -9.84 -7.19
CA ALA A 108 3.93 -9.78 -8.59
C ALA A 108 5.07 -8.77 -8.75
N VAL A 109 6.22 -9.22 -9.20
CA VAL A 109 7.38 -8.37 -9.50
C VAL A 109 7.30 -7.91 -10.94
N ILE A 110 7.29 -6.60 -11.14
CA ILE A 110 7.15 -5.98 -12.46
C ILE A 110 8.45 -5.25 -12.83
N TYR A 111 8.90 -5.45 -14.07
CA TYR A 111 10.01 -4.72 -14.66
C TYR A 111 9.68 -4.34 -16.09
N LEU A 112 9.84 -3.06 -16.44
CA LEU A 112 9.53 -2.51 -17.78
C LEU A 112 8.14 -2.92 -18.30
N GLY A 113 7.13 -2.90 -17.44
CA GLY A 113 5.75 -3.22 -17.78
C GLY A 113 5.42 -4.71 -17.93
N LYS A 114 6.40 -5.60 -17.73
CA LYS A 114 6.21 -7.06 -17.78
C LYS A 114 6.30 -7.66 -16.37
N ILE A 115 5.48 -8.68 -16.10
CA ILE A 115 5.58 -9.45 -14.85
C ILE A 115 6.75 -10.43 -15.01
N MET A 116 7.78 -10.27 -14.18
CA MET A 116 8.96 -11.11 -14.14
C MET A 116 8.73 -12.35 -13.29
N GLU A 117 8.04 -12.18 -12.16
CA GLU A 117 7.77 -13.26 -11.23
C GLU A 117 6.47 -12.98 -10.49
N ILE A 118 5.68 -14.03 -10.21
CA ILE A 118 4.45 -13.94 -9.41
C ILE A 118 4.29 -15.19 -8.56
N GLY A 119 3.97 -15.01 -7.29
CA GLY A 119 3.78 -16.14 -6.38
C GLY A 119 3.38 -15.73 -4.97
N PRO A 120 3.28 -16.70 -4.05
CA PRO A 120 3.11 -16.43 -2.63
C PRO A 120 4.28 -15.59 -2.09
N THR A 121 3.99 -14.64 -1.22
CA THR A 121 5.01 -13.73 -0.63
C THR A 121 6.20 -14.50 -0.05
N ARG A 122 5.92 -15.58 0.70
CA ARG A 122 6.97 -16.39 1.32
C ARG A 122 7.93 -17.02 0.29
N GLU A 123 7.43 -17.43 -0.88
CA GLU A 123 8.26 -18.03 -1.93
C GLU A 123 9.09 -16.96 -2.63
N ILE A 124 8.46 -15.85 -3.03
CA ILE A 124 9.13 -14.74 -3.73
C ILE A 124 10.24 -14.13 -2.85
N CYS A 125 9.96 -13.89 -1.57
CA CYS A 125 10.95 -13.28 -0.67
C CYS A 125 12.01 -14.27 -0.18
N GLY A 126 11.65 -15.56 -0.02
CA GLY A 126 12.57 -16.57 0.54
C GLY A 126 13.42 -17.31 -0.48
N ALA A 127 12.91 -17.50 -1.72
CA ALA A 127 13.58 -18.27 -2.77
C ALA A 127 13.17 -17.74 -4.16
N PRO A 128 13.58 -16.49 -4.50
CA PRO A 128 13.27 -15.90 -5.81
C PRO A 128 13.88 -16.73 -6.93
N LYS A 129 13.15 -16.85 -8.04
CA LYS A 129 13.59 -17.63 -9.22
C LYS A 129 14.09 -16.73 -10.35
N HIS A 130 13.64 -15.48 -10.38
CA HIS A 130 14.03 -14.53 -11.41
C HIS A 130 15.21 -13.66 -10.95
N PRO A 131 16.29 -13.49 -11.74
CA PRO A 131 17.47 -12.72 -11.34
C PRO A 131 17.17 -11.27 -10.93
N TYR A 132 16.19 -10.65 -11.56
CA TYR A 132 15.75 -9.30 -11.18
C TYR A 132 15.12 -9.26 -9.78
N THR A 133 14.29 -10.24 -9.43
CA THR A 133 13.70 -10.38 -8.09
C THR A 133 14.78 -10.59 -7.04
N GLU A 134 15.77 -11.44 -7.34
CA GLU A 134 16.90 -11.68 -6.44
C GLU A 134 17.72 -10.41 -6.20
N ALA A 135 18.01 -9.65 -7.27
CA ALA A 135 18.72 -8.39 -7.17
C ALA A 135 17.94 -7.34 -6.35
N LEU A 136 16.62 -7.23 -6.56
CA LEU A 136 15.74 -6.35 -5.78
C LEU A 136 15.78 -6.70 -4.30
N LEU A 137 15.60 -7.96 -3.95
CA LEU A 137 15.63 -8.42 -2.55
C LEU A 137 17.00 -8.23 -1.91
N SER A 138 18.08 -8.42 -2.67
CA SER A 138 19.45 -8.19 -2.17
C SER A 138 19.74 -6.72 -1.85
N ALA A 139 18.96 -5.80 -2.39
CA ALA A 139 19.08 -4.36 -2.15
C ALA A 139 18.32 -3.89 -0.89
N VAL A 140 17.46 -4.72 -0.30
CA VAL A 140 16.75 -4.41 0.94
C VAL A 140 17.77 -4.31 2.08
N PRO A 141 17.82 -3.20 2.83
CA PRO A 141 18.75 -3.04 3.94
C PRO A 141 18.47 -4.08 5.04
N ASN A 142 19.53 -4.79 5.47
CA ASN A 142 19.42 -5.64 6.64
C ASN A 142 19.60 -4.77 7.91
N PRO A 143 18.68 -4.83 8.87
CA PRO A 143 18.82 -4.09 10.13
C PRO A 143 19.98 -4.58 11.02
N ASP A 144 20.51 -5.79 10.78
CA ASP A 144 21.68 -6.29 11.51
C ASP A 144 22.97 -5.60 11.00
N PRO A 145 23.65 -4.78 11.84
CA PRO A 145 24.88 -4.08 11.45
C PRO A 145 26.05 -5.05 11.17
N HIS A 146 25.99 -6.30 11.63
CA HIS A 146 27.01 -7.32 11.41
C HIS A 146 26.73 -8.19 10.18
N ALA A 147 25.58 -8.05 9.56
CA ALA A 147 25.24 -8.80 8.36
C ALA A 147 26.05 -8.29 7.15
N VAL A 148 26.79 -9.18 6.52
CA VAL A 148 27.48 -8.88 5.26
C VAL A 148 26.44 -8.83 4.15
N SER A 149 26.05 -7.61 3.74
CA SER A 149 25.15 -7.42 2.61
C SER A 149 25.86 -7.84 1.32
N LYS A 150 25.39 -8.92 0.69
CA LYS A 150 25.81 -9.35 -0.64
C LYS A 150 24.90 -8.73 -1.70
N ARG A 151 24.94 -7.40 -1.82
CA ARG A 151 24.15 -6.69 -2.82
C ARG A 151 24.52 -7.16 -4.23
N ILE A 152 23.56 -7.64 -4.98
CA ILE A 152 23.70 -8.00 -6.39
C ILE A 152 23.54 -6.73 -7.22
N VAL A 153 24.60 -6.34 -7.92
CA VAL A 153 24.57 -5.19 -8.84
C VAL A 153 24.28 -5.72 -10.23
N LEU A 154 23.12 -5.34 -10.77
CA LEU A 154 22.76 -5.61 -12.14
C LEU A 154 23.69 -4.79 -13.06
N LYS A 155 24.36 -5.47 -14.00
CA LYS A 155 25.27 -4.84 -14.98
C LYS A 155 24.50 -4.43 -16.22
N GLY A 156 24.86 -3.30 -16.80
CA GLY A 156 24.29 -2.76 -18.03
C GLY A 156 23.40 -1.52 -17.80
N ASP A 157 23.08 -0.84 -18.89
CA ASP A 157 22.16 0.29 -18.87
C ASP A 157 20.71 -0.20 -18.76
N ILE A 158 19.85 0.61 -18.14
CA ILE A 158 18.42 0.32 -18.08
C ILE A 158 17.88 0.40 -19.51
N PRO A 159 17.30 -0.69 -20.04
CA PRO A 159 16.75 -0.69 -21.39
C PRO A 159 15.62 0.33 -21.56
N ASN A 160 15.42 0.80 -22.78
CA ASN A 160 14.31 1.71 -23.07
C ASN A 160 12.96 1.00 -22.79
N PRO A 161 12.11 1.56 -21.92
CA PRO A 161 10.81 0.96 -21.60
C PRO A 161 9.84 0.93 -22.78
N ILE A 162 10.06 1.74 -23.83
CA ILE A 162 9.22 1.77 -25.04
C ILE A 162 9.50 0.56 -25.94
N GLU A 163 10.77 0.12 -25.98
CA GLU A 163 11.22 -1.06 -26.74
C GLU A 163 12.04 -1.97 -25.82
N PRO A 164 11.38 -2.68 -24.88
CA PRO A 164 12.09 -3.57 -23.97
C PRO A 164 12.67 -4.75 -24.74
N PRO A 165 13.87 -5.22 -24.40
CA PRO A 165 14.45 -6.42 -25.00
C PRO A 165 13.52 -7.62 -24.84
N SER A 166 13.50 -8.49 -25.85
CA SER A 166 12.65 -9.70 -25.93
C SER A 166 13.04 -10.73 -24.88
#